data_4e6fba65f94f158ec1a700c3d6c3f882
#
_entry.id   4e6fba65f94f158ec1a700c3d6c3f882
#
_cell.length_a   1.000
_cell.length_b   1.000
_cell.length_c   1.000
_cell.angle_alpha   90.00
_cell.angle_beta   90.00
_cell.angle_gamma   90.00
#
_symmetry.space_group_name_H-M   'P 1'
#
loop_
_entity.id
_entity.type
_entity.pdbx_description
1 polymer ?
#
loop_
_entity_poly.entity_id
_entity_poly.type
_entity_poly.pdbx_seq_one_letter_code
_entity_poly.pdbx_strand_id
1 'polypeptide(L)'
;DYLSQRLAKHVDPDTGTGGCFDFAVQFYKDDETTPVEKGTAVWRESKAPFVPIARLTFPNQDISSPEREAFCENVSFNPSRVLEGQHALGSLNRGRREVYKGVAARRHADNKVVVPEPTGDENF
;
A
#
# COMPACT_ATOMS: atom_id res chain seq x y z
N ASP A 1 -1.84 20.30 -6.38
CA ASP A 1 -1.97 19.87 -4.99
C ASP A 1 -0.63 20.01 -4.26
N TYR A 2 -0.68 20.58 -3.04
CA TYR A 2 0.53 20.88 -2.24
C TYR A 2 1.33 19.61 -1.90
N LEU A 3 0.67 18.53 -1.51
CA LEU A 3 1.36 17.30 -1.12
C LEU A 3 2.06 16.62 -2.30
N SER A 4 1.41 16.56 -3.46
CA SER A 4 2.00 16.01 -4.68
C SER A 4 3.23 16.80 -5.13
N GLN A 5 3.15 18.14 -5.09
CA GLN A 5 4.28 19.00 -5.44
C GLN A 5 5.44 18.84 -4.45
N ARG A 6 5.16 18.71 -3.15
CA ARG A 6 6.19 18.49 -2.13
C ARG A 6 6.87 17.13 -2.31
N LEU A 7 6.07 16.08 -2.61
CA LEU A 7 6.62 14.76 -2.87
C LEU A 7 7.50 14.75 -4.13
N ALA A 8 7.02 15.32 -5.24
CA ALA A 8 7.79 15.42 -6.47
C ALA A 8 9.14 16.12 -6.24
N LYS A 9 9.15 17.22 -5.51
CA LYS A 9 10.39 17.90 -5.14
C LYS A 9 11.30 17.07 -4.24
N HIS A 10 10.71 16.26 -3.34
CA HIS A 10 11.49 15.45 -2.41
C HIS A 10 12.20 14.27 -3.09
N VAL A 11 11.56 13.70 -4.12
CA VAL A 11 12.11 12.59 -4.91
C VAL A 11 12.62 13.00 -6.29
N ASP A 12 12.79 14.30 -6.53
CA ASP A 12 13.30 14.83 -7.79
C ASP A 12 14.60 14.13 -8.21
N PRO A 13 14.77 13.76 -9.49
CA PRO A 13 15.95 13.02 -9.96
C PRO A 13 17.28 13.70 -9.66
N ASP A 14 17.33 15.02 -9.79
CA ASP A 14 18.56 15.81 -9.72
C ASP A 14 18.80 16.43 -8.33
N THR A 15 17.73 16.85 -7.67
CA THR A 15 17.82 17.68 -6.45
C THR A 15 17.15 17.07 -5.23
N GLY A 16 16.45 15.97 -5.41
CA GLY A 16 15.72 15.27 -4.35
C GLY A 16 16.66 14.58 -3.35
N THR A 17 16.16 14.36 -2.16
CA THR A 17 16.88 13.65 -1.09
C THR A 17 16.47 12.20 -0.96
N GLY A 18 15.47 11.79 -1.75
CA GLY A 18 14.85 10.48 -1.60
C GLY A 18 14.12 10.33 -0.27
N GLY A 19 13.67 9.15 0.01
CA GLY A 19 13.00 8.85 1.28
C GLY A 19 13.11 7.39 1.67
N CYS A 20 12.97 7.11 2.96
CA CYS A 20 12.85 5.74 3.44
C CYS A 20 11.89 5.65 4.62
N PHE A 21 11.31 4.47 4.77
CA PHE A 21 10.44 4.11 5.90
C PHE A 21 10.86 2.75 6.43
N ASP A 22 10.87 2.60 7.72
CA ASP A 22 11.00 1.28 8.34
C ASP A 22 9.61 0.63 8.37
N PHE A 23 9.51 -0.54 7.76
CA PHE A 23 8.31 -1.36 7.81
C PHE A 23 8.36 -2.22 9.06
N ALA A 24 7.49 -1.92 10.00
CA ALA A 24 7.43 -2.61 11.27
C ALA A 24 6.08 -3.31 11.46
N VAL A 25 6.09 -4.44 12.15
CA VAL A 25 4.91 -5.24 12.45
C VAL A 25 4.75 -5.45 13.95
N GLN A 26 3.50 -5.57 14.38
CA GLN A 26 3.17 -6.11 15.69
C GLN A 26 2.74 -7.57 15.53
N PHE A 27 3.28 -8.46 16.33
CA PHE A 27 2.91 -9.86 16.29
C PHE A 27 1.66 -10.13 17.13
N TYR A 28 0.78 -10.95 16.59
CA TYR A 28 -0.34 -11.50 17.33
C TYR A 28 0.18 -12.31 18.54
N LYS A 29 -0.46 -12.17 19.67
CA LYS A 29 -0.18 -12.92 20.90
C LYS A 29 -1.36 -13.79 21.32
N ASP A 30 -2.48 -13.17 21.53
CA ASP A 30 -3.72 -13.80 21.99
C ASP A 30 -4.93 -12.89 21.71
N ASP A 31 -6.13 -13.42 21.83
CA ASP A 31 -7.37 -12.69 21.52
C ASP A 31 -7.73 -11.60 22.55
N GLU A 32 -7.12 -11.63 23.74
CA GLU A 32 -7.35 -10.59 24.76
C GLU A 32 -6.47 -9.38 24.51
N THR A 33 -5.20 -9.61 24.22
CA THR A 33 -4.17 -8.57 24.08
C THR A 33 -4.14 -7.98 22.66
N THR A 34 -4.30 -8.85 21.65
CA THR A 34 -4.15 -8.51 20.24
C THR A 34 -5.30 -9.11 19.38
N PRO A 35 -6.57 -8.78 19.69
CA PRO A 35 -7.70 -9.36 18.97
C PRO A 35 -7.68 -8.99 17.49
N VAL A 36 -7.76 -9.99 16.61
CA VAL A 36 -7.75 -9.82 15.15
C VAL A 36 -9.12 -9.44 14.60
N GLU A 37 -10.18 -10.02 15.14
CA GLU A 37 -11.55 -9.81 14.64
C GLU A 37 -12.20 -8.51 15.15
N LYS A 38 -11.61 -7.86 16.14
CA LYS A 38 -12.12 -6.64 16.72
C LYS A 38 -11.43 -5.41 16.13
N GLY A 39 -11.91 -4.94 14.98
CA GLY A 39 -11.28 -3.85 14.22
C GLY A 39 -11.16 -2.50 14.94
N THR A 40 -11.82 -2.31 16.08
CA THR A 40 -11.69 -1.11 16.93
C THR A 40 -10.67 -1.25 18.05
N ALA A 41 -10.09 -2.44 18.22
CA ALA A 41 -9.10 -2.67 19.28
C ALA A 41 -7.74 -2.09 18.88
N VAL A 42 -7.15 -1.33 19.79
CA VAL A 42 -5.78 -0.83 19.64
C VAL A 42 -4.82 -1.78 20.35
N TRP A 43 -3.89 -2.32 19.58
CA TRP A 43 -2.81 -3.14 20.13
C TRP A 43 -1.77 -2.24 20.79
N ARG A 44 -1.67 -2.34 22.10
CA ARG A 44 -0.74 -1.49 22.88
C ARG A 44 0.70 -1.93 22.67
N GLU A 45 1.59 -1.01 22.32
CA GLU A 45 3.02 -1.29 22.11
C GLU A 45 3.68 -1.92 23.33
N SER A 46 3.26 -1.57 24.54
CA SER A 46 3.76 -2.20 25.79
C SER A 46 3.45 -3.69 25.89
N LYS A 47 2.48 -4.19 25.12
CA LYS A 47 2.06 -5.60 25.08
C LYS A 47 2.50 -6.30 23.80
N ALA A 48 2.45 -5.62 22.68
CA ALA A 48 2.87 -6.08 21.37
C ALA A 48 3.73 -4.98 20.73
N PRO A 49 5.04 -4.92 20.98
CA PRO A 49 5.92 -3.90 20.43
C PRO A 49 6.04 -4.03 18.92
N PHE A 50 6.27 -2.91 18.24
CA PHE A 50 6.62 -2.90 16.82
C PHE A 50 8.02 -3.50 16.63
N VAL A 51 8.12 -4.42 15.69
CA VAL A 51 9.37 -5.06 15.26
C VAL A 51 9.66 -4.65 13.84
N PRO A 52 10.74 -3.89 13.57
CA PRO A 52 11.15 -3.56 12.22
C PRO A 52 11.54 -4.85 11.47
N ILE A 53 10.97 -5.09 10.30
CA ILE A 53 11.24 -6.28 9.49
C ILE A 53 11.75 -5.96 8.09
N ALA A 54 11.57 -4.73 7.61
CA ALA A 54 12.06 -4.28 6.31
C ALA A 54 12.24 -2.77 6.28
N ARG A 55 12.93 -2.29 5.26
CA ARG A 55 13.04 -0.86 4.94
C ARG A 55 12.57 -0.64 3.50
N LEU A 56 11.64 0.28 3.34
CA LEU A 56 11.23 0.78 2.04
C LEU A 56 12.08 2.00 1.69
N THR A 57 12.72 1.97 0.53
CA THR A 57 13.48 3.09 0.03
C THR A 57 12.83 3.62 -1.24
N PHE A 58 12.61 4.91 -1.29
CA PHE A 58 12.15 5.63 -2.46
C PHE A 58 13.34 6.38 -3.06
N PRO A 59 13.95 5.86 -4.14
CA PRO A 59 15.05 6.56 -4.80
C PRO A 59 14.53 7.82 -5.49
N ASN A 60 15.45 8.72 -5.81
CA ASN A 60 15.13 9.88 -6.63
C ASN A 60 14.62 9.41 -7.99
N GLN A 61 13.53 9.97 -8.45
CA GLN A 61 12.86 9.60 -9.69
C GLN A 61 11.85 10.67 -10.11
N ASP A 62 11.58 10.77 -11.41
CA ASP A 62 10.47 11.56 -11.89
C ASP A 62 9.15 10.80 -11.64
N ILE A 63 8.31 11.36 -10.78
CA ILE A 63 6.98 10.81 -10.47
C ILE A 63 5.85 11.52 -11.23
N SER A 64 6.19 12.49 -12.06
CA SER A 64 5.23 13.37 -12.72
C SER A 64 5.12 13.12 -14.23
N SER A 65 5.73 12.02 -14.73
CA SER A 65 5.59 11.70 -16.15
C SER A 65 4.17 11.24 -16.48
N PRO A 66 3.66 11.53 -17.68
CA PRO A 66 2.31 11.14 -18.11
C PRO A 66 2.08 9.62 -18.01
N GLU A 67 3.09 8.81 -18.26
CA GLU A 67 3.03 7.35 -18.19
C GLU A 67 2.82 6.89 -16.74
N ARG A 68 3.53 7.49 -15.79
CA ARG A 68 3.38 7.21 -14.36
C ARG A 68 2.04 7.68 -13.82
N GLU A 69 1.59 8.84 -14.26
CA GLU A 69 0.25 9.32 -13.90
C GLU A 69 -0.83 8.36 -14.41
N ALA A 70 -0.74 7.93 -15.67
CA ALA A 70 -1.67 6.96 -16.24
C ALA A 70 -1.62 5.60 -15.53
N PHE A 71 -0.44 5.14 -15.14
CA PHE A 71 -0.29 3.93 -14.33
C PHE A 71 -0.95 4.08 -12.96
N CYS A 72 -0.63 5.14 -12.22
CA CYS A 72 -1.21 5.41 -10.91
C CYS A 72 -2.73 5.52 -10.94
N GLU A 73 -3.28 6.15 -11.99
CA GLU A 73 -4.72 6.29 -12.16
C GLU A 73 -5.42 4.94 -12.39
N ASN A 74 -4.75 4.00 -13.00
CA ASN A 74 -5.36 2.75 -13.42
C ASN A 74 -4.92 1.52 -12.62
N VAL A 75 -3.79 1.58 -11.92
CA VAL A 75 -3.34 0.44 -11.10
C VAL A 75 -4.36 0.08 -10.02
N SER A 76 -4.55 -1.20 -9.78
CA SER A 76 -5.43 -1.67 -8.73
C SER A 76 -4.65 -2.27 -7.56
N PHE A 77 -4.96 -1.83 -6.35
CA PHE A 77 -4.43 -2.39 -5.12
C PHE A 77 -5.50 -3.24 -4.44
N ASN A 78 -5.09 -4.38 -3.91
CA ASN A 78 -5.97 -5.20 -3.09
C ASN A 78 -5.14 -5.84 -1.96
N PRO A 79 -5.49 -5.62 -0.69
CA PRO A 79 -4.75 -6.18 0.44
C PRO A 79 -4.81 -7.72 0.52
N SER A 80 -5.60 -8.37 -0.34
CA SER A 80 -5.66 -9.83 -0.44
C SER A 80 -4.74 -10.42 -1.51
N ARG A 81 -4.01 -9.57 -2.25
CA ARG A 81 -2.93 -10.03 -3.14
C ARG A 81 -1.69 -10.24 -2.30
N VAL A 82 -1.49 -11.46 -1.88
CA VAL A 82 -0.44 -11.86 -0.95
C VAL A 82 0.22 -13.13 -1.44
N LEU A 83 1.41 -13.42 -0.93
CA LEU A 83 2.11 -14.67 -1.23
C LEU A 83 1.35 -15.87 -0.67
N GLU A 84 1.61 -17.05 -1.25
CA GLU A 84 1.07 -18.30 -0.76
C GLU A 84 1.42 -18.48 0.75
N GLY A 85 0.43 -18.86 1.54
CA GLY A 85 0.55 -18.98 2.99
C GLY A 85 0.32 -17.69 3.77
N GLN A 86 0.23 -16.54 3.10
CA GLN A 86 -0.12 -15.28 3.74
C GLN A 86 -1.60 -14.99 3.50
N HIS A 87 -2.35 -14.73 4.57
CA HIS A 87 -3.77 -14.42 4.48
C HIS A 87 -4.10 -13.19 5.31
N ALA A 88 -4.81 -12.25 4.71
CA ALA A 88 -5.34 -11.10 5.43
C ALA A 88 -6.45 -11.55 6.38
N LEU A 89 -6.22 -11.45 7.69
CA LEU A 89 -7.15 -11.83 8.73
C LEU A 89 -8.01 -10.64 9.18
N GLY A 90 -9.09 -10.95 9.87
CA GLY A 90 -10.01 -9.97 10.46
C GLY A 90 -11.15 -9.57 9.52
N SER A 91 -12.31 -9.25 10.12
CA SER A 91 -13.53 -8.86 9.41
C SER A 91 -13.33 -7.62 8.54
N LEU A 92 -12.55 -6.65 9.04
CA LEU A 92 -12.24 -5.43 8.30
C LEU A 92 -11.47 -5.72 7.01
N ASN A 93 -10.45 -6.58 7.05
CA ASN A 93 -9.69 -6.95 5.86
C ASN A 93 -10.51 -7.77 4.87
N ARG A 94 -11.39 -8.65 5.35
CA ARG A 94 -12.33 -9.36 4.46
C ARG A 94 -13.25 -8.38 3.73
N GLY A 95 -13.78 -7.38 4.42
CA GLY A 95 -14.58 -6.31 3.79
C GLY A 95 -13.77 -5.48 2.79
N ARG A 96 -12.55 -5.10 3.16
CA ARG A 96 -11.65 -4.33 2.29
C ARG A 96 -11.39 -5.05 0.96
N ARG A 97 -11.20 -6.35 0.96
CA ARG A 97 -10.98 -7.12 -0.27
C ARG A 97 -12.06 -6.85 -1.32
N GLU A 98 -13.32 -6.90 -0.93
CA GLU A 98 -14.43 -6.70 -1.86
C GLU A 98 -14.58 -5.22 -2.27
N VAL A 99 -14.38 -4.30 -1.34
CA VAL A 99 -14.43 -2.86 -1.63
C VAL A 99 -13.35 -2.46 -2.63
N TYR A 100 -12.10 -2.87 -2.42
CA TYR A 100 -11.00 -2.54 -3.34
C TYR A 100 -11.24 -3.12 -4.74
N LYS A 101 -11.73 -4.36 -4.83
CA LYS A 101 -12.10 -4.99 -6.10
C LYS A 101 -13.20 -4.21 -6.83
N GLY A 102 -14.28 -3.87 -6.11
CA GLY A 102 -15.39 -3.13 -6.70
C GLY A 102 -15.01 -1.72 -7.16
N VAL A 103 -14.24 -0.99 -6.35
CA VAL A 103 -13.79 0.36 -6.69
C VAL A 103 -12.82 0.35 -7.88
N ALA A 104 -11.89 -0.62 -7.93
CA ALA A 104 -10.99 -0.75 -9.07
C ALA A 104 -11.75 -1.05 -10.36
N ALA A 105 -12.69 -2.00 -10.33
CA ALA A 105 -13.53 -2.33 -11.49
C ALA A 105 -14.33 -1.12 -11.98
N ARG A 106 -14.90 -0.34 -11.06
CA ARG A 106 -15.63 0.88 -11.41
C ARG A 106 -14.73 1.90 -12.08
N ARG A 107 -13.55 2.19 -11.51
CA ARG A 107 -12.59 3.15 -12.05
C ARG A 107 -12.11 2.74 -13.44
N HIS A 108 -11.80 1.45 -13.67
CA HIS A 108 -11.42 0.94 -14.97
C HIS A 108 -12.54 1.10 -16.02
N ALA A 109 -13.79 0.85 -15.62
CA ALA A 109 -14.94 1.05 -16.50
C ALA A 109 -15.14 2.53 -16.87
N ASP A 110 -15.02 3.43 -15.91
CA ASP A 110 -15.14 4.87 -16.13
C ASP A 110 -14.01 5.40 -17.02
N ASN A 111 -12.78 4.91 -16.81
CA ASN A 111 -11.60 5.26 -17.62
C ASN A 111 -11.58 4.52 -18.99
N LYS A 112 -12.47 3.56 -19.21
CA LYS A 112 -12.52 2.72 -20.43
C LYS A 112 -11.21 2.00 -20.71
N VAL A 113 -10.56 1.51 -19.67
CA VAL A 113 -9.28 0.81 -19.77
C VAL A 113 -9.43 -0.64 -19.32
N VAL A 114 -8.61 -1.50 -19.94
CA VAL A 114 -8.36 -2.86 -19.43
C VAL A 114 -6.95 -2.87 -18.89
N VAL A 115 -6.82 -3.01 -17.60
CA VAL A 115 -5.52 -2.99 -16.92
C VAL A 115 -5.17 -4.42 -16.52
N PRO A 116 -4.06 -4.96 -17.04
CA PRO A 116 -3.56 -6.25 -16.56
C PRO A 116 -3.11 -6.15 -15.10
N GLU A 117 -3.08 -7.27 -14.42
CA GLU A 117 -2.50 -7.31 -13.09
C GLU A 117 -1.02 -6.95 -13.14
N PRO A 118 -0.52 -6.09 -12.24
CA PRO A 118 0.89 -5.76 -12.18
C PRO A 118 1.76 -7.01 -11.95
N THR A 119 2.86 -7.12 -12.65
CA THR A 119 3.84 -8.21 -12.52
C THR A 119 4.98 -7.85 -11.59
N GLY A 120 5.25 -6.56 -11.41
CA GLY A 120 6.40 -6.02 -10.69
C GLY A 120 7.60 -5.72 -11.61
N ASP A 121 7.49 -6.02 -12.90
CA ASP A 121 8.54 -5.80 -13.90
C ASP A 121 8.25 -4.60 -14.81
N GLU A 122 7.28 -3.78 -14.43
CA GLU A 122 6.90 -2.59 -15.21
C GLU A 122 8.04 -1.57 -15.23
N ASN A 123 8.47 -1.17 -16.44
CA ASN A 123 9.42 -0.09 -16.65
C ASN A 123 8.65 1.17 -17.07
N PHE A 124 8.89 2.26 -16.37
CA PHE A 124 8.28 3.57 -16.59
C PHE A 124 9.32 4.60 -16.98
#